data_b95f6fde2cbd6162be2bdc8b4e639504
#
_entry.id   b95f6fde2cbd6162be2bdc8b4e639504
#
_cell.length_a   1.000
_cell.length_b   1.000
_cell.length_c   1.000
_cell.angle_alpha   90.00
_cell.angle_beta   90.00
_cell.angle_gamma   90.00
#
_symmetry.space_group_name_H-M   'P 1'
#
loop_
_entity.id
_entity.type
_entity.pdbx_description
1 polymer ?
#
loop_
_entity_poly.entity_id
_entity_poly.type
_entity_poly.pdbx_seq_one_letter_code
_entity_poly.pdbx_strand_id
1 'polypeptide(L)'
;EAARCYGSVDELLAAEARRADRVDAVAIMTPNDTHHRFAAAALDAGLDVICDKPVSQTHAQALDLVARVKASGRQFAITHGYSAYPMVRHARALVRGATIGAVRLVQVEYIQGSLASRVEDGPLSSRLRWVLDPARSGIALVMGMIGCHAQHLACFVTGAAVARVAADVGALVPGRKVIDHVSALLEFDGGARGTFTATQAAAGAENDIRLRVYGEKGHVDWSHRSAGYLTLALHGEPLRTIGRGDAYLPPEIVAAGRTPRGHPEGLREGAGLHDLSADL
;
A
#
# COMPACT_ATOMS: atom_id res chain seq x y z
N GLU A 1 -3.30 27.15 -9.66
CA GLU A 1 -4.09 27.53 -8.48
C GLU A 1 -5.44 26.82 -8.49
N ALA A 2 -5.95 26.39 -7.32
CA ALA A 2 -7.28 25.80 -7.23
C ALA A 2 -8.33 26.89 -7.52
N ALA A 3 -9.28 26.57 -8.41
CA ALA A 3 -10.33 27.50 -8.75
C ALA A 3 -11.28 27.82 -7.57
N ARG A 4 -11.33 26.90 -6.57
CA ARG A 4 -12.17 26.99 -5.38
C ARG A 4 -11.42 26.47 -4.16
N CYS A 5 -11.54 27.19 -3.04
CA CYS A 5 -10.96 26.80 -1.75
C CYS A 5 -12.03 26.91 -0.67
N TYR A 6 -12.02 25.98 0.27
CA TYR A 6 -12.97 25.90 1.38
C TYR A 6 -12.22 25.77 2.71
N GLY A 7 -12.76 26.34 3.78
CA GLY A 7 -12.17 26.31 5.10
C GLY A 7 -12.30 24.97 5.83
N SER A 8 -13.25 24.13 5.39
CA SER A 8 -13.48 22.79 5.96
C SER A 8 -14.11 21.83 4.95
N VAL A 9 -14.09 20.53 5.26
CA VAL A 9 -14.77 19.50 4.46
C VAL A 9 -16.28 19.71 4.47
N ASP A 10 -16.86 20.10 5.60
CA ASP A 10 -18.30 20.35 5.72
C ASP A 10 -18.72 21.52 4.84
N GLU A 11 -17.94 22.59 4.80
CA GLU A 11 -18.15 23.73 3.90
C GLU A 11 -18.02 23.31 2.43
N LEU A 12 -16.97 22.53 2.09
CA LEU A 12 -16.78 21.99 0.74
C LEU A 12 -18.03 21.22 0.30
N LEU A 13 -18.46 20.25 1.07
CA LEU A 13 -19.60 19.39 0.71
C LEU A 13 -20.90 20.20 0.56
N ALA A 14 -21.16 21.15 1.49
CA ALA A 14 -22.33 21.99 1.43
C ALA A 14 -22.34 22.96 0.24
N ALA A 15 -21.18 23.51 -0.13
CA ALA A 15 -21.04 24.42 -1.25
C ALA A 15 -21.13 23.67 -2.59
N GLU A 16 -20.43 22.55 -2.73
CA GLU A 16 -20.43 21.75 -3.95
C GLU A 16 -21.81 21.12 -4.24
N ALA A 17 -22.57 20.71 -3.22
CA ALA A 17 -23.92 20.16 -3.38
C ALA A 17 -24.90 21.11 -4.10
N ARG A 18 -24.64 22.44 -4.07
CA ARG A 18 -25.50 23.48 -4.68
C ARG A 18 -25.08 23.89 -6.08
N ARG A 19 -24.02 23.31 -6.61
CA ARG A 19 -23.41 23.72 -7.87
C ARG A 19 -23.81 22.82 -9.02
N ALA A 20 -24.02 23.41 -10.18
CA ALA A 20 -24.22 22.66 -11.41
C ALA A 20 -22.92 22.02 -11.93
N ASP A 21 -21.75 22.64 -11.62
CA ASP A 21 -20.40 22.17 -11.94
C ASP A 21 -19.68 21.60 -10.69
N ARG A 22 -20.44 20.86 -9.85
CA ARG A 22 -19.90 20.25 -8.64
C ARG A 22 -18.80 19.24 -8.95
N VAL A 23 -17.96 18.97 -7.98
CA VAL A 23 -16.95 17.92 -8.09
C VAL A 23 -17.59 16.52 -8.12
N ASP A 24 -16.99 15.58 -8.83
CA ASP A 24 -17.46 14.19 -8.92
C ASP A 24 -16.82 13.31 -7.83
N ALA A 25 -15.62 13.67 -7.39
CA ALA A 25 -14.84 12.88 -6.45
C ALA A 25 -14.06 13.74 -5.45
N VAL A 26 -13.76 13.17 -4.28
CA VAL A 26 -12.91 13.77 -3.25
C VAL A 26 -11.68 12.92 -3.01
N ALA A 27 -10.49 13.54 -3.05
CA ALA A 27 -9.24 12.90 -2.65
C ALA A 27 -8.92 13.27 -1.20
N ILE A 28 -8.79 12.26 -0.33
CA ILE A 28 -8.53 12.40 1.11
C ILE A 28 -7.05 12.05 1.36
N MET A 29 -6.25 13.09 1.64
CA MET A 29 -4.80 13.00 1.91
C MET A 29 -4.47 13.65 3.25
N THR A 30 -5.25 13.36 4.26
CA THR A 30 -5.21 13.95 5.60
C THR A 30 -4.64 12.97 6.62
N PRO A 31 -4.45 13.31 7.90
CA PRO A 31 -4.06 12.34 8.93
C PRO A 31 -5.09 11.20 9.10
N ASN A 32 -4.59 10.02 9.47
CA ASN A 32 -5.37 8.77 9.55
C ASN A 32 -6.67 8.85 10.35
N ASP A 33 -6.68 9.67 11.42
CA ASP A 33 -7.83 9.89 12.31
C ASP A 33 -9.01 10.56 11.62
N THR A 34 -8.81 11.14 10.44
CA THR A 34 -9.85 11.86 9.70
C THR A 34 -10.41 11.08 8.52
N HIS A 35 -9.72 10.03 8.05
CA HIS A 35 -10.07 9.31 6.83
C HIS A 35 -11.51 8.79 6.83
N HIS A 36 -11.89 8.05 7.88
CA HIS A 36 -13.24 7.49 8.00
C HIS A 36 -14.31 8.59 7.94
N ARG A 37 -14.18 9.65 8.75
CA ARG A 37 -15.18 10.72 8.82
C ARG A 37 -15.35 11.41 7.47
N PHE A 38 -14.27 11.77 6.80
CA PHE A 38 -14.34 12.49 5.54
C PHE A 38 -14.82 11.60 4.39
N ALA A 39 -14.39 10.33 4.38
CA ALA A 39 -14.86 9.38 3.39
C ALA A 39 -16.37 9.08 3.54
N ALA A 40 -16.84 8.86 4.76
CA ALA A 40 -18.27 8.67 5.03
C ALA A 40 -19.10 9.87 4.58
N ALA A 41 -18.68 11.09 4.94
CA ALA A 41 -19.38 12.32 4.56
C ALA A 41 -19.41 12.52 3.03
N ALA A 42 -18.32 12.21 2.32
CA ALA A 42 -18.25 12.30 0.86
C ALA A 42 -19.19 11.27 0.18
N LEU A 43 -19.20 10.02 0.67
CA LEU A 43 -20.11 8.98 0.16
C LEU A 43 -21.57 9.34 0.40
N ASP A 44 -21.90 9.87 1.58
CA ASP A 44 -23.26 10.33 1.93
C ASP A 44 -23.71 11.52 1.05
N ALA A 45 -22.75 12.35 0.61
CA ALA A 45 -22.98 13.43 -0.36
C ALA A 45 -23.05 12.94 -1.82
N GLY A 46 -22.92 11.65 -2.08
CA GLY A 46 -22.97 11.05 -3.42
C GLY A 46 -21.74 11.36 -4.27
N LEU A 47 -20.57 11.47 -3.65
CA LEU A 47 -19.27 11.67 -4.32
C LEU A 47 -18.45 10.38 -4.32
N ASP A 48 -17.64 10.18 -5.34
CA ASP A 48 -16.63 9.15 -5.36
C ASP A 48 -15.47 9.53 -4.45
N VAL A 49 -14.74 8.54 -3.92
CA VAL A 49 -13.68 8.76 -2.92
C VAL A 49 -12.37 8.13 -3.37
N ILE A 50 -11.29 8.91 -3.28
CA ILE A 50 -9.92 8.41 -3.31
C ILE A 50 -9.33 8.69 -1.93
N CYS A 51 -9.03 7.64 -1.16
CA CYS A 51 -8.54 7.79 0.21
C CYS A 51 -7.09 7.30 0.33
N ASP A 52 -6.25 8.07 1.01
CA ASP A 52 -4.91 7.58 1.35
C ASP A 52 -5.00 6.40 2.35
N LYS A 53 -3.98 5.59 2.35
CA LYS A 53 -3.83 4.47 3.27
C LYS A 53 -3.33 4.96 4.67
N PRO A 54 -3.65 4.27 5.76
CA PRO A 54 -4.67 3.22 5.87
C PRO A 54 -6.06 3.79 5.68
N VAL A 55 -6.99 2.99 5.17
CA VAL A 55 -8.37 3.44 4.90
C VAL A 55 -9.09 3.99 6.14
N SER A 56 -8.73 3.48 7.33
CA SER A 56 -9.30 3.86 8.62
C SER A 56 -8.37 3.46 9.76
N GLN A 57 -8.66 3.92 10.99
CA GLN A 57 -7.92 3.54 12.19
C GLN A 57 -8.36 2.20 12.77
N THR A 58 -9.61 1.78 12.55
CA THR A 58 -10.17 0.57 13.14
C THR A 58 -10.88 -0.28 12.09
N HIS A 59 -10.94 -1.60 12.37
CA HIS A 59 -11.68 -2.54 11.54
C HIS A 59 -13.18 -2.18 11.43
N ALA A 60 -13.80 -1.73 12.53
CA ALA A 60 -15.21 -1.32 12.52
C ALA A 60 -15.47 -0.14 11.57
N GLN A 61 -14.57 0.84 11.55
CA GLN A 61 -14.64 1.97 10.60
C GLN A 61 -14.48 1.49 9.15
N ALA A 62 -13.57 0.55 8.88
CA ALA A 62 -13.42 -0.01 7.54
C ALA A 62 -14.68 -0.74 7.08
N LEU A 63 -15.32 -1.53 7.94
CA LEU A 63 -16.58 -2.21 7.64
C LEU A 63 -17.73 -1.22 7.39
N ASP A 64 -17.82 -0.12 8.15
CA ASP A 64 -18.79 0.95 7.90
C ASP A 64 -18.59 1.56 6.51
N LEU A 65 -17.35 1.87 6.12
CA LEU A 65 -17.06 2.38 4.77
C LEU A 65 -17.47 1.39 3.68
N VAL A 66 -17.18 0.10 3.84
CA VAL A 66 -17.62 -0.95 2.90
C VAL A 66 -19.15 -0.97 2.76
N ALA A 67 -19.88 -0.85 3.89
CA ALA A 67 -21.35 -0.81 3.86
C ALA A 67 -21.85 0.44 3.11
N ARG A 68 -21.26 1.62 3.36
CA ARG A 68 -21.61 2.87 2.67
C ARG A 68 -21.32 2.84 1.18
N VAL A 69 -20.18 2.31 0.77
CA VAL A 69 -19.84 2.12 -0.66
C VAL A 69 -20.91 1.27 -1.34
N LYS A 70 -21.26 0.12 -0.74
CA LYS A 70 -22.31 -0.75 -1.28
C LYS A 70 -23.69 -0.06 -1.35
N ALA A 71 -24.02 0.73 -0.36
CA ALA A 71 -25.32 1.44 -0.30
C ALA A 71 -25.37 2.61 -1.30
N SER A 72 -24.29 3.37 -1.45
CA SER A 72 -24.24 4.55 -2.32
C SER A 72 -24.04 4.23 -3.79
N GLY A 73 -23.45 3.06 -4.11
CA GLY A 73 -23.00 2.71 -5.47
C GLY A 73 -21.88 3.59 -5.99
N ARG A 74 -21.18 4.32 -5.09
CA ARG A 74 -20.04 5.17 -5.45
C ARG A 74 -18.75 4.37 -5.54
N GLN A 75 -17.80 4.89 -6.30
CA GLN A 75 -16.46 4.31 -6.38
C GLN A 75 -15.64 4.72 -5.15
N PHE A 76 -14.83 3.78 -4.65
CA PHE A 76 -13.91 4.02 -3.56
C PHE A 76 -12.55 3.41 -3.87
N ALA A 77 -11.53 4.24 -4.00
CA ALA A 77 -10.15 3.80 -4.26
C ALA A 77 -9.26 4.08 -3.05
N ILE A 78 -8.37 3.13 -2.72
CA ILE A 78 -7.35 3.28 -1.70
C ILE A 78 -5.97 3.38 -2.39
N THR A 79 -5.12 4.35 -1.97
CA THR A 79 -3.83 4.59 -2.61
C THR A 79 -2.75 3.58 -2.18
N HIS A 80 -2.84 2.33 -2.65
CA HIS A 80 -1.78 1.33 -2.51
C HIS A 80 -0.75 1.46 -3.65
N GLY A 81 0.07 2.51 -3.62
CA GLY A 81 0.95 2.90 -4.73
C GLY A 81 1.90 1.82 -5.25
N TYR A 82 2.33 0.88 -4.39
CA TYR A 82 3.27 -0.18 -4.82
C TYR A 82 2.67 -1.19 -5.81
N SER A 83 1.37 -1.41 -5.80
CA SER A 83 0.70 -2.26 -6.81
C SER A 83 0.66 -1.64 -8.20
N ALA A 84 0.92 -0.34 -8.32
CA ALA A 84 0.98 0.37 -9.61
C ALA A 84 2.31 0.17 -10.35
N TYR A 85 3.37 -0.31 -9.69
CA TYR A 85 4.66 -0.51 -10.36
C TYR A 85 4.56 -1.58 -11.46
N PRO A 86 5.10 -1.31 -12.67
CA PRO A 86 5.02 -2.25 -13.79
C PRO A 86 5.56 -3.64 -13.46
N MET A 87 6.67 -3.71 -12.71
CA MET A 87 7.28 -5.00 -12.36
C MET A 87 6.49 -5.76 -11.29
N VAL A 88 5.74 -5.08 -10.43
CA VAL A 88 4.78 -5.72 -9.50
C VAL A 88 3.59 -6.30 -10.27
N ARG A 89 3.05 -5.55 -11.24
CA ARG A 89 1.98 -6.05 -12.11
C ARG A 89 2.46 -7.23 -12.97
N HIS A 90 3.71 -7.18 -13.43
CA HIS A 90 4.30 -8.32 -14.15
C HIS A 90 4.49 -9.54 -13.23
N ALA A 91 4.97 -9.37 -12.00
CA ALA A 91 5.04 -10.44 -11.01
C ALA A 91 3.66 -11.09 -10.79
N ARG A 92 2.60 -10.27 -10.62
CA ARG A 92 1.21 -10.76 -10.52
C ARG A 92 0.80 -11.57 -11.76
N ALA A 93 1.11 -11.08 -12.95
CA ALA A 93 0.79 -11.79 -14.20
C ALA A 93 1.49 -13.17 -14.28
N LEU A 94 2.76 -13.25 -13.92
CA LEU A 94 3.53 -14.49 -13.88
C LEU A 94 2.99 -15.49 -12.85
N VAL A 95 2.61 -15.01 -11.66
CA VAL A 95 2.02 -15.84 -10.61
C VAL A 95 0.64 -16.34 -11.04
N ARG A 96 -0.24 -15.48 -11.52
CA ARG A 96 -1.58 -15.84 -12.02
C ARG A 96 -1.53 -16.78 -13.24
N GLY A 97 -0.55 -16.59 -14.10
CA GLY A 97 -0.29 -17.46 -15.27
C GLY A 97 0.37 -18.78 -14.90
N ALA A 98 0.52 -19.11 -13.61
CA ALA A 98 1.16 -20.32 -13.10
C ALA A 98 2.59 -20.56 -13.64
N THR A 99 3.29 -19.50 -14.04
CA THR A 99 4.68 -19.59 -14.54
C THR A 99 5.59 -20.22 -13.49
N ILE A 100 5.44 -19.85 -12.22
CA ILE A 100 6.20 -20.42 -11.10
C ILE A 100 5.52 -21.64 -10.47
N GLY A 101 4.38 -22.12 -11.01
CA GLY A 101 3.57 -23.18 -10.42
C GLY A 101 2.71 -22.71 -9.25
N ALA A 102 2.12 -23.63 -8.49
CA ALA A 102 1.34 -23.30 -7.31
C ALA A 102 2.22 -22.63 -6.25
N VAL A 103 1.73 -21.54 -5.65
CA VAL A 103 2.48 -20.78 -4.64
C VAL A 103 2.61 -21.62 -3.37
N ARG A 104 3.83 -21.70 -2.82
CA ARG A 104 4.16 -22.43 -1.59
C ARG A 104 4.60 -21.53 -0.46
N LEU A 105 5.39 -20.49 -0.76
CA LEU A 105 5.95 -19.60 0.24
C LEU A 105 5.94 -18.15 -0.25
N VAL A 106 5.53 -17.24 0.63
CA VAL A 106 5.54 -15.79 0.40
C VAL A 106 6.39 -15.13 1.48
N GLN A 107 7.34 -14.32 1.10
CA GLN A 107 8.14 -13.51 2.02
C GLN A 107 7.96 -12.05 1.64
N VAL A 108 7.46 -11.26 2.57
CA VAL A 108 7.27 -9.83 2.38
C VAL A 108 7.82 -9.06 3.56
N GLU A 109 8.55 -8.00 3.27
CA GLU A 109 9.14 -7.14 4.28
C GLU A 109 9.08 -5.68 3.87
N TYR A 110 8.88 -4.79 4.85
CA TYR A 110 9.01 -3.37 4.68
C TYR A 110 9.83 -2.78 5.82
N ILE A 111 11.08 -2.49 5.52
CA ILE A 111 12.08 -2.10 6.50
C ILE A 111 12.45 -0.64 6.29
N GLN A 112 12.37 0.17 7.34
CA GLN A 112 12.74 1.58 7.37
C GLN A 112 13.51 1.92 8.65
N GLY A 113 14.40 2.92 8.57
CA GLY A 113 15.13 3.47 9.70
C GLY A 113 14.66 4.87 10.12
N SER A 114 13.55 5.37 9.56
CA SER A 114 13.10 6.75 9.75
C SER A 114 12.74 7.10 11.20
N LEU A 115 12.43 6.11 12.02
CA LEU A 115 12.11 6.24 13.43
C LEU A 115 13.03 5.36 14.30
N ALA A 116 14.25 5.06 13.85
CA ALA A 116 15.18 4.20 14.58
C ALA A 116 15.69 4.84 15.89
N SER A 117 15.75 6.15 15.96
CA SER A 117 16.08 6.88 17.18
C SER A 117 14.81 7.38 17.88
N ARG A 118 14.96 7.77 19.16
CA ARG A 118 13.89 8.38 19.94
C ARG A 118 13.70 9.84 19.53
N VAL A 119 13.05 10.05 18.38
CA VAL A 119 12.78 11.39 17.83
C VAL A 119 11.84 12.21 18.71
N GLU A 120 11.13 11.57 19.63
CA GLU A 120 10.24 12.17 20.63
C GLU A 120 10.96 13.10 21.60
N ASP A 121 12.27 12.93 21.79
CA ASP A 121 13.09 13.72 22.69
C ASP A 121 13.50 15.08 22.09
N GLY A 122 13.21 15.27 20.81
CA GLY A 122 13.52 16.50 20.07
C GLY A 122 12.29 17.29 19.62
N PRO A 123 12.49 18.39 18.89
CA PRO A 123 11.40 19.16 18.31
C PRO A 123 10.68 18.35 17.22
N LEU A 124 9.40 18.08 17.44
CA LEU A 124 8.58 17.33 16.49
C LEU A 124 7.98 18.24 15.41
N SER A 125 8.13 17.85 14.15
CA SER A 125 7.36 18.42 13.03
C SER A 125 5.86 18.18 13.21
N SER A 126 5.02 18.94 12.50
CA SER A 126 3.56 18.74 12.53
C SER A 126 3.18 17.31 12.16
N ARG A 127 3.87 16.70 11.20
CA ARG A 127 3.69 15.29 10.83
C ARG A 127 4.04 14.34 11.96
N LEU A 128 5.20 14.47 12.58
CA LEU A 128 5.65 13.56 13.66
C LEU A 128 4.76 13.66 14.90
N ARG A 129 4.20 14.84 15.19
CA ARG A 129 3.26 15.00 16.31
C ARG A 129 2.05 14.10 16.21
N TRP A 130 1.40 13.99 15.03
CA TRP A 130 0.25 13.10 14.90
C TRP A 130 0.65 11.63 14.66
N VAL A 131 1.79 11.40 13.99
CA VAL A 131 2.31 10.04 13.71
C VAL A 131 2.64 9.30 15.01
N LEU A 132 3.25 9.99 15.97
CA LEU A 132 3.68 9.40 17.24
C LEU A 132 2.62 9.48 18.36
N ASP A 133 1.45 10.03 18.05
CA ASP A 133 0.30 10.04 18.95
C ASP A 133 -0.61 8.83 18.69
N PRO A 134 -0.70 7.86 19.65
CA PRO A 134 -1.56 6.68 19.47
C PRO A 134 -3.03 6.98 19.23
N ALA A 135 -3.53 8.11 19.74
CA ALA A 135 -4.93 8.52 19.53
C ALA A 135 -5.21 8.93 18.09
N ARG A 136 -4.19 9.43 17.37
CA ARG A 136 -4.31 9.93 16.00
C ARG A 136 -3.83 8.94 14.96
N SER A 137 -2.69 8.30 15.17
CA SER A 137 -2.13 7.31 14.23
C SER A 137 -2.67 5.90 14.43
N GLY A 138 -3.23 5.62 15.61
CA GLY A 138 -3.51 4.28 16.10
C GLY A 138 -2.30 3.66 16.78
N ILE A 139 -2.54 2.69 17.69
CA ILE A 139 -1.45 2.07 18.45
C ILE A 139 -0.48 1.28 17.55
N ALA A 140 -0.99 0.67 16.50
CA ALA A 140 -0.21 -0.11 15.54
C ALA A 140 0.31 0.77 14.39
N LEU A 141 0.96 1.89 14.71
CA LEU A 141 1.49 2.86 13.76
C LEU A 141 2.17 2.20 12.55
N VAL A 142 3.10 1.26 12.80
CA VAL A 142 3.89 0.60 11.74
C VAL A 142 3.00 -0.11 10.73
N MET A 143 1.89 -0.72 11.16
CA MET A 143 0.95 -1.39 10.26
C MET A 143 0.22 -0.38 9.37
N GLY A 144 -0.28 0.72 9.92
CA GLY A 144 -0.95 1.77 9.14
C GLY A 144 -0.01 2.54 8.22
N MET A 145 1.24 2.78 8.64
CA MET A 145 2.20 3.56 7.86
C MET A 145 2.84 2.76 6.72
N ILE A 146 3.29 1.54 7.00
CA ILE A 146 4.06 0.74 6.04
C ILE A 146 3.58 -0.70 5.92
N GLY A 147 3.14 -1.34 7.00
CA GLY A 147 2.74 -2.75 6.99
C GLY A 147 1.55 -3.04 6.05
N CYS A 148 0.58 -2.12 5.96
CA CYS A 148 -0.55 -2.26 5.04
C CYS A 148 -0.10 -2.35 3.56
N HIS A 149 0.96 -1.66 3.18
CA HIS A 149 1.53 -1.78 1.84
C HIS A 149 2.15 -3.17 1.60
N ALA A 150 2.91 -3.69 2.56
CA ALA A 150 3.53 -5.01 2.45
C ALA A 150 2.47 -6.12 2.40
N GLN A 151 1.46 -6.05 3.27
CA GLN A 151 0.34 -7.00 3.28
C GLN A 151 -0.44 -6.94 1.96
N HIS A 152 -0.80 -5.73 1.50
CA HIS A 152 -1.49 -5.54 0.23
C HIS A 152 -0.66 -6.09 -0.94
N LEU A 153 0.65 -5.78 -0.99
CA LEU A 153 1.54 -6.25 -2.05
C LEU A 153 1.57 -7.79 -2.15
N ALA A 154 1.68 -8.48 -1.01
CA ALA A 154 1.65 -9.94 -0.96
C ALA A 154 0.32 -10.51 -1.49
N CYS A 155 -0.81 -9.99 -1.03
CA CYS A 155 -2.13 -10.42 -1.47
C CYS A 155 -2.40 -10.06 -2.94
N PHE A 156 -1.99 -8.87 -3.37
CA PHE A 156 -2.16 -8.41 -4.76
C PHE A 156 -1.42 -9.31 -5.75
N VAL A 157 -0.15 -9.65 -5.48
CA VAL A 157 0.66 -10.46 -6.39
C VAL A 157 0.20 -11.91 -6.40
N THR A 158 -0.09 -12.48 -5.23
CA THR A 158 -0.50 -13.90 -5.14
C THR A 158 -1.96 -14.13 -5.52
N GLY A 159 -2.82 -13.13 -5.35
CA GLY A 159 -4.28 -13.27 -5.45
C GLY A 159 -4.90 -14.02 -4.27
N ALA A 160 -4.12 -14.26 -3.20
CA ALA A 160 -4.54 -15.02 -2.01
C ALA A 160 -4.74 -14.07 -0.81
N ALA A 161 -5.71 -14.39 0.04
CA ALA A 161 -5.92 -13.69 1.30
C ALA A 161 -5.17 -14.35 2.46
N VAL A 162 -4.80 -13.56 3.47
CA VAL A 162 -4.24 -14.11 4.72
C VAL A 162 -5.37 -14.72 5.54
N ALA A 163 -5.31 -16.03 5.75
CA ALA A 163 -6.29 -16.79 6.52
C ALA A 163 -5.95 -16.87 8.01
N ARG A 164 -4.66 -16.98 8.35
CA ARG A 164 -4.18 -17.08 9.75
C ARG A 164 -2.87 -16.31 9.91
N VAL A 165 -2.68 -15.76 11.11
CA VAL A 165 -1.47 -15.01 11.49
C VAL A 165 -1.05 -15.38 12.92
N ALA A 166 0.27 -15.50 13.13
CA ALA A 166 0.91 -15.51 14.44
C ALA A 166 2.00 -14.44 14.41
N ALA A 167 1.97 -13.47 15.31
CA ALA A 167 2.82 -12.29 15.26
C ALA A 167 3.46 -11.93 16.59
N ASP A 168 4.70 -11.45 16.52
CA ASP A 168 5.35 -10.63 17.54
C ASP A 168 5.18 -9.16 17.16
N VAL A 169 4.69 -8.35 18.11
CA VAL A 169 4.30 -6.96 17.89
C VAL A 169 4.77 -6.11 19.05
N GLY A 170 5.53 -5.06 18.79
CA GLY A 170 6.05 -4.23 19.85
C GLY A 170 6.71 -2.93 19.41
N ALA A 171 7.17 -2.17 20.40
CA ALA A 171 8.05 -1.03 20.19
C ALA A 171 9.49 -1.46 20.48
N LEU A 172 10.36 -1.41 19.48
CA LEU A 172 11.79 -1.69 19.61
C LEU A 172 12.55 -0.48 20.19
N VAL A 173 12.07 0.73 19.91
CA VAL A 173 12.68 1.94 20.47
C VAL A 173 12.19 2.15 21.91
N PRO A 174 13.09 2.14 22.92
CA PRO A 174 12.70 2.22 24.33
C PRO A 174 11.83 3.43 24.64
N GLY A 175 10.73 3.23 25.37
CA GLY A 175 9.81 4.28 25.80
C GLY A 175 8.88 4.85 24.71
N ARG A 176 8.91 4.32 23.50
CA ARG A 176 7.95 4.67 22.44
C ARG A 176 6.55 4.14 22.76
N LYS A 177 5.53 4.96 22.55
CA LYS A 177 4.13 4.64 22.85
C LYS A 177 3.39 3.95 21.72
N VAL A 178 3.87 4.10 20.48
CA VAL A 178 3.32 3.46 19.30
C VAL A 178 4.14 2.24 18.91
N ILE A 179 3.50 1.26 18.30
CA ILE A 179 4.17 0.05 17.80
C ILE A 179 4.97 0.41 16.55
N ASP A 180 6.27 0.14 16.55
CA ASP A 180 7.21 0.42 15.45
C ASP A 180 7.79 -0.84 14.80
N HIS A 181 7.36 -2.03 15.27
CA HIS A 181 7.79 -3.32 14.76
C HIS A 181 6.67 -4.36 14.79
N VAL A 182 6.60 -5.15 13.71
CA VAL A 182 5.79 -6.37 13.60
C VAL A 182 6.59 -7.42 12.83
N SER A 183 6.69 -8.62 13.37
CA SER A 183 7.12 -9.83 12.65
C SER A 183 6.03 -10.89 12.75
N ALA A 184 5.68 -11.52 11.63
CA ALA A 184 4.61 -12.49 11.61
C ALA A 184 4.87 -13.71 10.72
N LEU A 185 4.29 -14.84 11.12
CA LEU A 185 4.09 -16.03 10.30
C LEU A 185 2.66 -15.99 9.74
N LEU A 186 2.55 -16.20 8.43
CA LEU A 186 1.30 -16.14 7.71
C LEU A 186 0.91 -17.50 7.14
N GLU A 187 -0.39 -17.75 7.12
CA GLU A 187 -1.00 -18.79 6.31
C GLU A 187 -2.02 -18.14 5.38
N PHE A 188 -1.87 -18.38 4.09
CA PHE A 188 -2.80 -17.88 3.07
C PHE A 188 -3.91 -18.91 2.81
N ASP A 189 -5.05 -18.44 2.31
CA ASP A 189 -6.05 -19.31 1.74
C ASP A 189 -5.40 -20.13 0.59
N GLY A 190 -5.76 -21.42 0.46
CA GLY A 190 -5.03 -22.32 -0.43
C GLY A 190 -3.78 -22.96 0.17
N GLY A 191 -3.39 -22.62 1.43
CA GLY A 191 -2.39 -23.33 2.23
C GLY A 191 -0.95 -22.86 2.06
N ALA A 192 -0.66 -21.85 1.23
CA ALA A 192 0.68 -21.26 1.16
C ALA A 192 1.08 -20.66 2.51
N ARG A 193 2.36 -20.76 2.84
CA ARG A 193 2.93 -20.18 4.06
C ARG A 193 3.66 -18.87 3.75
N GLY A 194 3.85 -18.02 4.76
CA GLY A 194 4.59 -16.79 4.55
C GLY A 194 5.22 -16.22 5.80
N THR A 195 6.13 -15.28 5.57
CA THR A 195 6.71 -14.42 6.60
C THR A 195 6.43 -12.96 6.23
N PHE A 196 6.18 -12.17 7.26
CA PHE A 196 5.93 -10.74 7.15
C PHE A 196 6.79 -9.99 8.16
N THR A 197 7.43 -8.93 7.75
CA THR A 197 8.11 -8.02 8.67
C THR A 197 7.86 -6.58 8.26
N ALA A 198 7.45 -5.74 9.22
CA ALA A 198 7.38 -4.30 9.04
C ALA A 198 8.04 -3.61 10.23
N THR A 199 8.99 -2.71 9.99
CA THR A 199 9.62 -1.91 11.04
C THR A 199 10.07 -0.56 10.54
N GLN A 200 9.99 0.45 11.42
CA GLN A 200 10.56 1.78 11.21
C GLN A 200 11.76 2.05 12.13
N ALA A 201 12.20 1.04 12.88
CA ALA A 201 13.24 1.11 13.88
C ALA A 201 14.60 0.52 13.43
N ALA A 202 14.78 0.22 12.14
CA ALA A 202 15.99 -0.38 11.61
C ALA A 202 17.01 0.71 11.21
N ALA A 203 17.91 1.07 12.11
CA ALA A 203 18.92 2.10 11.86
C ALA A 203 19.75 1.80 10.59
N GLY A 204 19.92 2.80 9.74
CA GLY A 204 20.65 2.67 8.46
C GLY A 204 19.82 2.09 7.31
N ALA A 205 18.62 1.56 7.56
CA ALA A 205 17.72 1.17 6.49
C ALA A 205 17.03 2.40 5.89
N GLU A 206 16.98 2.45 4.57
CA GLU A 206 16.22 3.43 3.81
C GLU A 206 14.76 2.98 3.67
N ASN A 207 14.11 3.29 2.56
CA ASN A 207 12.75 2.89 2.25
C ASN A 207 12.78 1.63 1.38
N ASP A 208 12.73 0.44 1.99
CA ASP A 208 12.82 -0.81 1.25
C ASP A 208 11.63 -1.74 1.56
N ILE A 209 10.74 -1.86 0.57
CA ILE A 209 9.72 -2.90 0.54
C ILE A 209 10.18 -3.98 -0.46
N ARG A 210 10.14 -5.24 -0.05
CA ARG A 210 10.54 -6.39 -0.86
C ARG A 210 9.52 -7.50 -0.78
N LEU A 211 9.25 -8.14 -1.91
CA LEU A 211 8.38 -9.30 -2.03
C LEU A 211 9.09 -10.43 -2.77
N ARG A 212 9.06 -11.63 -2.19
CA ARG A 212 9.50 -12.88 -2.82
C ARG A 212 8.36 -13.89 -2.77
N VAL A 213 8.01 -14.47 -3.93
CA VAL A 213 6.98 -15.48 -4.05
C VAL A 213 7.57 -16.73 -4.68
N TYR A 214 7.57 -17.82 -3.93
CA TYR A 214 8.11 -19.11 -4.32
C TYR A 214 6.96 -20.07 -4.64
N GLY A 215 6.99 -20.61 -5.84
CA GLY A 215 6.08 -21.65 -6.30
C GLY A 215 6.75 -23.00 -6.47
N GLU A 216 6.06 -23.94 -7.07
CA GLU A 216 6.55 -25.30 -7.34
C GLU A 216 7.67 -25.36 -8.37
N LYS A 217 7.64 -24.44 -9.34
CA LYS A 217 8.54 -24.44 -10.49
C LYS A 217 9.62 -23.35 -10.43
N GLY A 218 9.49 -22.39 -9.50
CA GLY A 218 10.43 -21.28 -9.42
C GLY A 218 9.94 -20.17 -8.51
N HIS A 219 10.52 -18.98 -8.64
CA HIS A 219 10.15 -17.83 -7.83
C HIS A 219 10.25 -16.51 -8.60
N VAL A 220 9.56 -15.50 -8.08
CA VAL A 220 9.73 -14.10 -8.43
C VAL A 220 10.23 -13.32 -7.19
N ASP A 221 11.13 -12.33 -7.43
CA ASP A 221 11.67 -11.45 -6.40
C ASP A 221 11.65 -10.00 -6.92
N TRP A 222 10.99 -9.13 -6.19
CA TRP A 222 10.92 -7.71 -6.46
C TRP A 222 11.27 -6.90 -5.22
N SER A 223 12.07 -5.84 -5.39
CA SER A 223 12.42 -4.89 -4.35
C SER A 223 12.25 -3.46 -4.86
N HIS A 224 11.74 -2.57 -4.01
CA HIS A 224 11.62 -1.14 -4.30
C HIS A 224 12.98 -0.48 -4.56
N ARG A 225 14.08 -1.00 -4.00
CA ARG A 225 15.45 -0.48 -4.27
C ARG A 225 15.87 -0.63 -5.74
N SER A 226 15.26 -1.57 -6.44
CA SER A 226 15.45 -1.81 -7.87
C SER A 226 14.09 -1.97 -8.58
N ALA A 227 13.17 -1.06 -8.31
CA ALA A 227 11.75 -1.17 -8.67
C ALA A 227 11.48 -1.41 -10.16
N GLY A 228 12.39 -0.94 -11.04
CA GLY A 228 12.34 -1.17 -12.48
C GLY A 228 12.71 -2.59 -12.93
N TYR A 229 13.05 -3.49 -12.00
CA TYR A 229 13.48 -4.84 -12.32
C TYR A 229 12.71 -5.87 -11.51
N LEU A 230 12.54 -7.04 -12.13
CA LEU A 230 11.97 -8.25 -11.51
C LEU A 230 12.89 -9.43 -11.77
N THR A 231 13.23 -10.17 -10.73
CA THR A 231 13.93 -11.44 -10.88
C THR A 231 12.91 -12.56 -11.08
N LEU A 232 13.11 -13.37 -12.11
CA LEU A 232 12.41 -14.64 -12.34
C LEU A 232 13.45 -15.78 -12.40
N ALA A 233 13.31 -16.75 -11.50
CA ALA A 233 14.14 -17.94 -11.51
C ALA A 233 13.25 -19.19 -11.58
N LEU A 234 13.42 -19.98 -12.62
CA LEU A 234 12.74 -21.26 -12.80
C LEU A 234 13.73 -22.40 -12.56
N HIS A 235 13.23 -23.49 -12.00
CA HIS A 235 14.08 -24.65 -11.72
C HIS A 235 14.68 -25.23 -13.01
N GLY A 236 16.00 -25.38 -13.03
CA GLY A 236 16.73 -25.87 -14.21
C GLY A 236 16.94 -24.84 -15.33
N GLU A 237 16.52 -23.59 -15.15
CA GLU A 237 16.74 -22.53 -16.13
C GLU A 237 17.69 -21.45 -15.57
N PRO A 238 18.37 -20.68 -16.46
CA PRO A 238 19.12 -19.50 -16.03
C PRO A 238 18.22 -18.47 -15.33
N LEU A 239 18.77 -17.84 -14.28
CA LEU A 239 18.12 -16.72 -13.63
C LEU A 239 17.94 -15.56 -14.63
N ARG A 240 16.72 -14.98 -14.68
CA ARG A 240 16.38 -13.85 -15.54
C ARG A 240 16.10 -12.61 -14.72
N THR A 241 16.74 -11.50 -15.10
CA THR A 241 16.36 -10.15 -14.62
C THR A 241 15.57 -9.46 -15.71
N ILE A 242 14.32 -9.17 -15.44
CA ILE A 242 13.35 -8.58 -16.36
C ILE A 242 13.26 -7.09 -16.07
N GLY A 243 13.51 -6.25 -17.07
CA GLY A 243 13.42 -4.80 -16.94
C GLY A 243 12.08 -4.25 -17.43
N ARG A 244 11.55 -3.23 -16.80
CA ARG A 244 10.25 -2.59 -17.13
C ARG A 244 10.11 -2.07 -18.57
N GLY A 245 11.22 -1.89 -19.27
CA GLY A 245 11.24 -1.41 -20.66
C GLY A 245 11.60 -2.50 -21.67
N ASP A 246 11.58 -3.77 -21.28
CA ASP A 246 11.95 -4.86 -22.17
C ASP A 246 10.86 -5.11 -23.21
N ALA A 247 11.24 -5.19 -24.50
CA ALA A 247 10.33 -5.24 -25.63
C ALA A 247 9.39 -6.47 -25.66
N TYR A 248 9.72 -7.53 -24.92
CA TYR A 248 8.92 -8.75 -24.83
C TYR A 248 7.83 -8.70 -23.75
N LEU A 249 7.80 -7.64 -22.96
CA LEU A 249 6.76 -7.49 -21.93
C LEU A 249 5.38 -7.30 -22.57
N PRO A 250 4.31 -7.81 -21.93
CA PRO A 250 2.95 -7.56 -22.37
C PRO A 250 2.67 -6.06 -22.47
N PRO A 251 1.92 -5.60 -23.51
CA PRO A 251 1.64 -4.17 -23.72
C PRO A 251 1.03 -3.45 -22.52
N GLU A 252 0.19 -4.12 -21.76
CA GLU A 252 -0.44 -3.59 -20.54
C GLU A 252 0.58 -3.36 -19.42
N ILE A 253 1.65 -4.14 -19.35
CA ILE A 253 2.74 -3.93 -18.39
C ILE A 253 3.59 -2.73 -18.82
N VAL A 254 3.89 -2.62 -20.11
CA VAL A 254 4.62 -1.48 -20.67
C VAL A 254 3.84 -0.19 -20.48
N ALA A 255 2.54 -0.20 -20.75
CA ALA A 255 1.65 0.95 -20.59
C ALA A 255 1.49 1.41 -19.13
N ALA A 256 1.69 0.51 -18.17
CA ALA A 256 1.70 0.87 -16.73
C ALA A 256 2.92 1.70 -16.34
N GLY A 257 4.00 1.67 -17.12
CA GLY A 257 5.21 2.49 -16.91
C GLY A 257 5.07 3.87 -17.53
N ARG A 258 5.31 4.94 -16.74
CA ARG A 258 5.28 6.32 -17.23
C ARG A 258 6.65 6.82 -17.70
N THR A 259 7.72 6.18 -17.28
CA THR A 259 9.10 6.60 -17.56
C THR A 259 9.77 5.65 -18.54
N PRO A 260 10.44 6.16 -19.59
CA PRO A 260 11.19 5.34 -20.54
C PRO A 260 12.24 4.48 -19.85
N ARG A 261 12.62 3.36 -20.49
CA ARG A 261 13.73 2.51 -20.07
C ARG A 261 15.00 3.35 -19.85
N GLY A 262 15.73 3.09 -18.77
CA GLY A 262 16.99 3.76 -18.45
C GLY A 262 16.87 5.07 -17.67
N HIS A 263 15.67 5.61 -17.50
CA HIS A 263 15.50 6.71 -16.55
C HIS A 263 15.46 6.20 -15.11
N PRO A 264 16.15 6.87 -14.16
CA PRO A 264 16.05 6.52 -12.75
C PRO A 264 14.58 6.67 -12.29
N GLU A 265 14.09 5.62 -11.63
CA GLU A 265 12.78 5.69 -10.98
C GLU A 265 12.91 6.55 -9.73
N GLY A 266 12.40 7.76 -9.79
CA GLY A 266 12.19 8.57 -8.59
C GLY A 266 10.94 8.09 -7.84
N LEU A 267 10.86 8.40 -6.57
CA LEU A 267 9.66 8.22 -5.70
C LEU A 267 8.34 8.74 -6.32
N ARG A 268 8.40 9.45 -7.46
CA ARG A 268 7.27 10.07 -8.13
C ARG A 268 6.49 9.14 -9.08
N GLU A 269 7.06 8.02 -9.50
CA GLU A 269 6.36 7.10 -10.42
C GLU A 269 5.27 6.28 -9.75
N GLY A 270 5.45 5.92 -8.48
CA GLY A 270 4.43 5.19 -7.70
C GLY A 270 3.24 6.05 -7.24
N ALA A 271 3.30 7.37 -7.43
CA ALA A 271 2.24 8.31 -7.05
C ALA A 271 1.16 8.50 -8.14
N GLY A 272 1.22 7.73 -9.22
CA GLY A 272 0.18 7.75 -10.24
C GLY A 272 -1.12 7.15 -9.71
N LEU A 273 -2.16 7.96 -9.68
CA LEU A 273 -3.54 7.49 -9.62
C LEU A 273 -3.80 6.65 -10.88
N HIS A 274 -3.49 5.37 -10.83
CA HIS A 274 -3.91 4.42 -11.84
C HIS A 274 -5.22 3.79 -11.41
N ASP A 275 -6.05 3.56 -12.38
CA ASP A 275 -7.37 2.96 -12.27
C ASP A 275 -7.35 1.73 -11.35
N LEU A 276 -7.65 1.95 -10.07
CA LEU A 276 -7.76 0.92 -9.06
C LEU A 276 -9.16 0.29 -9.07
N SER A 277 -10.07 0.82 -9.91
CA SER A 277 -11.46 0.39 -10.00
C SER A 277 -11.63 -0.97 -10.66
N ALA A 278 -10.63 -1.46 -11.39
CA ALA A 278 -10.68 -2.75 -12.07
C ALA A 278 -10.36 -3.96 -11.17
N ASP A 279 -9.90 -3.73 -9.94
CA ASP A 279 -9.45 -4.78 -9.01
C ASP A 279 -10.30 -4.88 -7.73
N LEU A 280 -11.44 -4.18 -7.67
CA LEU A 280 -12.51 -4.31 -6.64
C LEU A 280 -13.70 -5.13 -7.22
#